data_eb3edbb5166fdba8326a0452e20f6a77
#
_entry.id   eb3edbb5166fdba8326a0452e20f6a77
#
_cell.length_a   1.000
_cell.length_b   1.000
_cell.length_c   1.000
_cell.angle_alpha   90.00
_cell.angle_beta   90.00
_cell.angle_gamma   90.00
#
_symmetry.space_group_name_H-M   'P 1'
#
loop_
_entity.id
_entity.type
_entity.pdbx_description
1 polymer ?
#
loop_
_entity_poly.entity_id
_entity_poly.type
_entity_poly.pdbx_seq_one_letter_code
_entity_poly.pdbx_strand_id
1 'polypeptide(L)'
;MTISKGEKIRRQVMGEDFVDRALKNADEFTQPMQDFINDHGWGSTWQRGGIDLKTRSLVTVAMLAALRTPQELKGHIRGALNNGATIEEIREVLLHSAVYCGAPAAQEAFRAAKEVLNNE
;
A
#
# COMPACT_ATOMS: atom_id res chain seq x y z
N MET A 1 18.22 -3.03 -19.41
CA MET A 1 16.88 -2.44 -19.57
C MET A 1 16.60 -1.43 -18.47
N THR A 2 16.03 -0.33 -18.85
CA THR A 2 15.71 0.73 -17.89
C THR A 2 14.40 0.43 -17.18
N ILE A 3 14.42 0.48 -15.85
CA ILE A 3 13.21 0.34 -15.05
C ILE A 3 12.38 1.61 -15.19
N SER A 4 11.09 1.47 -15.38
CA SER A 4 10.17 2.62 -15.51
C SER A 4 10.15 3.43 -14.21
N LYS A 5 9.77 4.71 -14.32
CA LYS A 5 9.63 5.58 -13.15
C LYS A 5 8.63 4.99 -12.14
N GLY A 6 7.53 4.41 -12.65
CA GLY A 6 6.52 3.81 -11.79
C GLY A 6 7.05 2.61 -11.03
N GLU A 7 7.74 1.72 -11.71
CA GLU A 7 8.32 0.56 -11.04
C GLU A 7 9.36 0.98 -10.01
N LYS A 8 10.14 2.01 -10.32
CA LYS A 8 11.16 2.51 -9.39
C LYS A 8 10.57 3.01 -8.08
N ILE A 9 9.53 3.85 -8.15
CA ILE A 9 8.90 4.35 -6.93
C ILE A 9 8.12 3.25 -6.21
N ARG A 10 7.51 2.33 -6.96
CA ARG A 10 6.84 1.17 -6.36
C ARG A 10 7.82 0.36 -5.52
N ARG A 11 9.02 0.12 -6.03
CA ARG A 11 10.06 -0.61 -5.30
C ARG A 11 10.51 0.14 -4.05
N GLN A 12 10.64 1.46 -4.15
CA GLN A 12 11.02 2.28 -3.02
C GLN A 12 10.00 2.20 -1.88
N VAL A 13 8.72 2.24 -2.21
CA VAL A 13 7.64 2.26 -1.22
C VAL A 13 7.32 0.85 -0.72
N MET A 14 7.11 -0.09 -1.63
CA MET A 14 6.63 -1.43 -1.27
C MET A 14 7.76 -2.41 -0.94
N GLY A 15 8.98 -2.10 -1.34
CA GLY A 15 10.14 -2.97 -1.12
C GLY A 15 10.45 -3.81 -2.34
N GLU A 16 11.75 -4.13 -2.51
CA GLU A 16 12.24 -4.88 -3.67
C GLU A 16 11.61 -6.28 -3.75
N ASP A 17 11.58 -6.99 -2.62
CA ASP A 17 11.07 -8.36 -2.60
C ASP A 17 9.60 -8.44 -2.95
N PHE A 18 8.81 -7.47 -2.46
CA PHE A 18 7.39 -7.41 -2.78
C PHE A 18 7.17 -7.25 -4.28
N VAL A 19 7.88 -6.31 -4.89
CA VAL A 19 7.71 -6.04 -6.33
C VAL A 19 8.24 -7.19 -7.16
N ASP A 20 9.38 -7.78 -6.76
CA ASP A 20 9.92 -8.94 -7.45
C ASP A 20 8.91 -10.08 -7.48
N ARG A 21 8.24 -10.36 -6.37
CA ARG A 21 7.21 -11.41 -6.31
C ARG A 21 6.02 -11.07 -7.19
N ALA A 22 5.57 -9.82 -7.14
CA ALA A 22 4.42 -9.38 -7.95
C ALA A 22 4.70 -9.55 -9.45
N LEU A 23 5.88 -9.14 -9.90
CA LEU A 23 6.24 -9.21 -11.31
C LEU A 23 6.54 -10.65 -11.74
N LYS A 24 7.17 -11.44 -10.85
CA LYS A 24 7.47 -12.84 -11.16
C LYS A 24 6.19 -13.67 -11.26
N ASN A 25 5.19 -13.37 -10.44
CA ASN A 25 3.94 -14.12 -10.43
C ASN A 25 2.99 -13.71 -11.56
N ALA A 26 3.30 -12.63 -12.28
CA ALA A 26 2.49 -12.21 -13.40
C ALA A 26 2.68 -13.18 -14.58
N ASP A 27 1.57 -13.47 -15.25
CA ASP A 27 1.59 -14.29 -16.45
C ASP A 27 1.01 -13.49 -17.61
N GLU A 28 0.83 -14.12 -18.75
CA GLU A 28 0.29 -13.45 -19.93
C GLU A 28 -1.08 -12.81 -19.64
N PHE A 29 -1.90 -13.47 -18.84
CA PHE A 29 -3.23 -12.96 -18.51
C PHE A 29 -3.16 -11.73 -17.61
N THR A 30 -2.29 -11.75 -16.60
CA THR A 30 -2.24 -10.72 -15.57
C THR A 30 -1.25 -9.59 -15.85
N GLN A 31 -0.31 -9.78 -16.79
CA GLN A 31 0.70 -8.79 -17.10
C GLN A 31 0.12 -7.40 -17.41
N PRO A 32 -0.96 -7.29 -18.21
CA PRO A 32 -1.52 -5.95 -18.47
C PRO A 32 -1.94 -5.21 -17.20
N MET A 33 -2.39 -5.94 -16.16
CA MET A 33 -2.75 -5.31 -14.90
C MET A 33 -1.51 -4.79 -14.16
N GLN A 34 -0.40 -5.55 -14.19
CA GLN A 34 0.85 -5.08 -13.61
C GLN A 34 1.38 -3.85 -14.35
N ASP A 35 1.26 -3.85 -15.68
CA ASP A 35 1.67 -2.67 -16.47
C ASP A 35 0.82 -1.46 -16.12
N PHE A 36 -0.49 -1.63 -15.98
CA PHE A 36 -1.40 -0.55 -15.59
C PHE A 36 -1.01 0.00 -14.20
N ILE A 37 -0.76 -0.89 -13.24
CA ILE A 37 -0.39 -0.51 -11.88
C ILE A 37 0.92 0.31 -11.91
N ASN A 38 1.93 -0.18 -12.62
CA ASN A 38 3.22 0.50 -12.70
C ASN A 38 3.12 1.84 -13.42
N ASP A 39 2.38 1.90 -14.53
CA ASP A 39 2.36 3.09 -15.39
C ASP A 39 1.40 4.16 -14.87
N HIS A 40 0.24 3.78 -14.37
CA HIS A 40 -0.80 4.74 -13.97
C HIS A 40 -0.87 4.97 -12.47
N GLY A 41 -0.77 3.92 -11.67
CA GLY A 41 -0.76 4.09 -10.21
C GLY A 41 0.56 4.69 -9.74
N TRP A 42 1.63 3.95 -9.96
CA TRP A 42 2.95 4.34 -9.49
C TRP A 42 3.63 5.36 -10.39
N GLY A 43 3.43 5.22 -11.70
CA GLY A 43 4.09 6.10 -12.67
C GLY A 43 3.46 7.48 -12.78
N SER A 44 2.24 7.65 -12.33
CA SER A 44 1.50 8.90 -12.46
C SER A 44 1.24 9.55 -11.11
N THR A 45 0.52 8.84 -10.24
CA THR A 45 0.02 9.42 -8.99
C THR A 45 1.06 9.47 -7.87
N TRP A 46 1.78 8.37 -7.66
CA TRP A 46 2.74 8.28 -6.55
C TRP A 46 3.96 9.18 -6.72
N GLN A 47 4.19 9.69 -7.91
CA GLN A 47 5.31 10.60 -8.17
C GLN A 47 4.96 12.07 -7.99
N ARG A 48 3.69 12.38 -7.77
CA ARG A 48 3.27 13.75 -7.58
C ARG A 48 3.73 14.26 -6.22
N GLY A 49 4.28 15.47 -6.19
CA GLY A 49 4.82 16.09 -4.97
C GLY A 49 3.82 16.85 -4.13
N GLY A 50 2.51 16.73 -4.43
CA GLY A 50 1.48 17.51 -3.73
C GLY A 50 1.31 17.12 -2.26
N ILE A 51 1.56 15.87 -1.94
CA ILE A 51 1.66 15.38 -0.54
C ILE A 51 2.87 14.47 -0.47
N ASP A 52 3.45 14.33 0.71
CA ASP A 52 4.65 13.50 0.83
C ASP A 52 4.29 12.00 0.78
N LEU A 53 5.31 11.16 0.66
CA LEU A 53 5.11 9.72 0.52
C LEU A 53 4.47 9.10 1.76
N LYS A 54 4.84 9.57 2.94
CA LYS A 54 4.25 9.06 4.18
C LYS A 54 2.75 9.33 4.21
N THR A 55 2.36 10.56 3.90
CA THR A 55 0.94 10.94 3.87
C THR A 55 0.19 10.13 2.82
N ARG A 56 0.79 9.96 1.64
CA ARG A 56 0.16 9.18 0.57
C ARG A 56 -0.06 7.73 1.00
N SER A 57 0.91 7.14 1.69
CA SER A 57 0.76 5.80 2.25
C SER A 57 -0.37 5.72 3.27
N LEU A 58 -0.44 6.69 4.19
CA LEU A 58 -1.48 6.70 5.22
C LEU A 58 -2.87 6.85 4.61
N VAL A 59 -3.01 7.69 3.59
CA VAL A 59 -4.26 7.84 2.85
C VAL A 59 -4.66 6.52 2.19
N THR A 60 -3.68 5.84 1.57
CA THR A 60 -3.91 4.54 0.94
C THR A 60 -4.37 3.50 1.96
N VAL A 61 -3.73 3.48 3.13
CA VAL A 61 -4.12 2.58 4.22
C VAL A 61 -5.59 2.78 4.58
N ALA A 62 -6.02 4.03 4.73
CA ALA A 62 -7.41 4.34 5.06
C ALA A 62 -8.37 3.86 3.97
N MET A 63 -8.02 4.10 2.71
CA MET A 63 -8.85 3.69 1.57
C MET A 63 -9.01 2.17 1.50
N LEU A 64 -7.91 1.44 1.69
CA LEU A 64 -7.94 -0.02 1.61
C LEU A 64 -8.68 -0.64 2.80
N ALA A 65 -8.61 0.00 3.96
CA ALA A 65 -9.43 -0.40 5.11
C ALA A 65 -10.90 -0.25 4.78
N ALA A 66 -11.29 0.88 4.20
CA ALA A 66 -12.67 1.17 3.81
C ALA A 66 -13.18 0.20 2.75
N LEU A 67 -12.34 -0.14 1.79
CA LEU A 67 -12.68 -1.06 0.70
C LEU A 67 -12.68 -2.52 1.14
N ARG A 68 -12.20 -2.80 2.33
CA ARG A 68 -12.13 -4.14 2.90
C ARG A 68 -11.28 -5.08 2.04
N THR A 69 -10.07 -4.64 1.73
CA THR A 69 -9.10 -5.39 0.92
C THR A 69 -7.87 -5.71 1.77
N PRO A 70 -7.97 -6.70 2.69
CA PRO A 70 -6.90 -6.94 3.67
C PRO A 70 -5.55 -7.34 3.08
N GLN A 71 -5.53 -8.03 1.94
CA GLN A 71 -4.26 -8.42 1.33
C GLN A 71 -3.47 -7.22 0.83
N GLU A 72 -4.13 -6.32 0.09
CA GLU A 72 -3.52 -5.09 -0.38
C GLU A 72 -3.15 -4.19 0.78
N LEU A 73 -4.01 -4.16 1.80
CA LEU A 73 -3.76 -3.36 3.00
C LEU A 73 -2.46 -3.78 3.69
N LYS A 74 -2.19 -5.07 3.82
CA LYS A 74 -0.97 -5.55 4.44
C LYS A 74 0.27 -5.01 3.74
N GLY A 75 0.27 -5.04 2.41
CA GLY A 75 1.39 -4.50 1.63
C GLY A 75 1.58 -3.00 1.87
N HIS A 76 0.49 -2.27 1.96
CA HIS A 76 0.57 -0.82 2.16
C HIS A 76 0.84 -0.43 3.62
N ILE A 77 0.55 -1.29 4.59
CA ILE A 77 1.03 -1.09 5.96
C ILE A 77 2.58 -1.12 5.96
N ARG A 78 3.18 -2.11 5.28
CA ARG A 78 4.64 -2.16 5.14
C ARG A 78 5.15 -0.94 4.39
N GLY A 79 4.46 -0.55 3.33
CA GLY A 79 4.83 0.64 2.56
C GLY A 79 4.79 1.91 3.41
N ALA A 80 3.79 2.04 4.27
CA ALA A 80 3.69 3.18 5.18
C ALA A 80 4.87 3.23 6.13
N LEU A 81 5.26 2.09 6.70
CA LEU A 81 6.42 2.00 7.57
C LEU A 81 7.70 2.36 6.80
N ASN A 82 7.83 1.87 5.56
CA ASN A 82 8.98 2.21 4.71
C ASN A 82 9.07 3.71 4.45
N ASN A 83 7.93 4.39 4.38
CA ASN A 83 7.88 5.83 4.15
C ASN A 83 7.92 6.66 5.43
N GLY A 84 8.21 6.01 6.56
CA GLY A 84 8.44 6.72 7.81
C GLY A 84 7.22 6.85 8.72
N ALA A 85 6.11 6.22 8.40
CA ALA A 85 4.96 6.22 9.29
C ALA A 85 5.27 5.42 10.55
N THR A 86 4.74 5.87 11.68
CA THR A 86 4.88 5.16 12.94
C THR A 86 3.70 4.21 13.11
N ILE A 87 3.88 3.22 13.98
CA ILE A 87 2.79 2.31 14.35
C ILE A 87 1.63 3.11 14.93
N GLU A 88 1.94 4.14 15.72
CA GLU A 88 0.91 5.01 16.30
C GLU A 88 0.12 5.73 15.21
N GLU A 89 0.79 6.26 14.19
CA GLU A 89 0.10 6.93 13.09
C GLU A 89 -0.82 5.98 12.34
N ILE A 90 -0.36 4.76 12.09
CA ILE A 90 -1.17 3.74 11.43
C ILE A 90 -2.38 3.40 12.28
N ARG A 91 -2.19 3.21 13.58
CA ARG A 91 -3.30 2.94 14.49
C ARG A 91 -4.34 4.05 14.47
N GLU A 92 -3.89 5.31 14.50
CA GLU A 92 -4.81 6.44 14.50
C GLU A 92 -5.60 6.54 13.20
N VAL A 93 -4.97 6.25 12.07
CA VAL A 93 -5.66 6.23 10.77
C VAL A 93 -6.76 5.16 10.75
N LEU A 94 -6.43 3.95 11.21
CA LEU A 94 -7.40 2.86 11.22
C LEU A 94 -8.54 3.12 12.22
N LEU A 95 -8.21 3.68 13.38
CA LEU A 95 -9.22 4.04 14.37
C LEU A 95 -10.16 5.10 13.81
N HIS A 96 -9.59 6.10 13.15
CA HIS A 96 -10.37 7.16 12.51
C HIS A 96 -11.32 6.59 11.44
N SER A 97 -10.85 5.59 10.68
CA SER A 97 -11.68 4.97 9.64
C SER A 97 -12.94 4.32 10.24
N ALA A 98 -12.88 3.89 11.49
CA ALA A 98 -14.04 3.26 12.14
C ALA A 98 -15.22 4.23 12.26
N VAL A 99 -14.93 5.52 12.40
CA VAL A 99 -15.98 6.55 12.53
C VAL A 99 -16.81 6.69 11.25
N TYR A 100 -16.13 6.61 10.10
CA TYR A 100 -16.77 6.87 8.80
C TYR A 100 -17.11 5.61 8.02
N CYS A 101 -16.44 4.50 8.30
CA CYS A 101 -16.61 3.26 7.54
C CYS A 101 -17.19 2.12 8.37
N GLY A 102 -17.32 2.30 9.67
CA GLY A 102 -17.91 1.31 10.56
C GLY A 102 -16.88 0.40 11.22
N ALA A 103 -17.25 -0.09 12.40
CA ALA A 103 -16.39 -0.93 13.21
C ALA A 103 -16.02 -2.27 12.54
N PRO A 104 -16.93 -2.95 11.82
CA PRO A 104 -16.54 -4.21 11.19
C PRO A 104 -15.39 -4.08 10.19
N ALA A 105 -15.41 -3.06 9.34
CA ALA A 105 -14.34 -2.83 8.37
C ALA A 105 -13.04 -2.45 9.10
N ALA A 106 -13.13 -1.59 10.10
CA ALA A 106 -11.95 -1.18 10.87
C ALA A 106 -11.34 -2.35 11.64
N GLN A 107 -12.18 -3.21 12.21
CA GLN A 107 -11.72 -4.40 12.93
C GLN A 107 -10.94 -5.35 12.02
N GLU A 108 -11.44 -5.56 10.81
CA GLU A 108 -10.75 -6.38 9.81
C GLU A 108 -9.41 -5.76 9.46
N ALA A 109 -9.37 -4.43 9.30
CA ALA A 109 -8.13 -3.72 9.02
C ALA A 109 -7.12 -3.83 10.16
N PHE A 110 -7.59 -3.72 11.41
CA PHE A 110 -6.72 -3.91 12.58
C PHE A 110 -6.12 -5.31 12.62
N ARG A 111 -6.91 -6.33 12.27
CA ARG A 111 -6.38 -7.71 12.21
C ARG A 111 -5.28 -7.84 11.16
N ALA A 112 -5.50 -7.26 9.97
CA ALA A 112 -4.50 -7.29 8.91
C ALA A 112 -3.22 -6.56 9.33
N ALA A 113 -3.37 -5.39 9.94
CA ALA A 113 -2.22 -4.61 10.41
C ALA A 113 -1.45 -5.37 11.50
N LYS A 114 -2.16 -6.00 12.41
CA LYS A 114 -1.54 -6.76 13.50
C LYS A 114 -0.66 -7.89 12.96
N GLU A 115 -1.10 -8.58 11.90
CA GLU A 115 -0.28 -9.62 11.28
C GLU A 115 1.04 -9.07 10.77
N VAL A 116 1.01 -7.92 10.10
CA VAL A 116 2.22 -7.28 9.58
C VAL A 116 3.13 -6.85 10.72
N LEU A 117 2.56 -6.16 11.71
CA LEU A 117 3.35 -5.58 12.81
C LEU A 117 3.96 -6.64 13.72
N ASN A 118 3.30 -7.77 13.89
CA ASN A 118 3.82 -8.86 14.71
C ASN A 118 4.97 -9.61 14.03
N ASN A 119 5.13 -9.45 12.72
CA ASN A 119 6.19 -10.12 11.97
C ASN A 119 7.38 -9.19 11.69
N GLU A 120 7.34 -7.97 12.20
CA GLU A 120 8.41 -6.99 12.03
C GLU A 120 9.55 -7.15 13.05
#